data_c4d1371bea3513ca911af260367d0a99
#
_entry.id   c4d1371bea3513ca911af260367d0a99
#
_cell.length_a   1.000
_cell.length_b   1.000
_cell.length_c   1.000
_cell.angle_alpha   90.00
_cell.angle_beta   90.00
_cell.angle_gamma   90.00
#
_symmetry.space_group_name_H-M   'P 1'
#
loop_
_entity.id
_entity.type
_entity.pdbx_description
1 polymer ?
#
loop_
_entity_poly.entity_id
_entity_poly.type
_entity_poly.pdbx_seq_one_letter_code
_entity_poly.pdbx_strand_id
1 'polypeptide(L)'
;MGTTVGTVGYLNARPLTDSIDRSRWPVVADVPSRIATELAEGRVDVALVPVAAVLADWMDLRVVPGHCIGADGPVESVLLVAETPPSEWTEVLLDGESRTSAVLATLLMRRGPLSEQVQDGVAIRRVEPGTAMDSARGSTAALVIGDAARLVPERHTVRLDLAELWKAWTGLPFVFAVWAGRPDLEPELVSHLREAGSLGVAAVESTYTGADRIYLTEHIRYVLDDRALMGLRRFGALACQEGLLAREDVELFGPTAREVPREAGLTDVLERAVDGEPVSEAGLARLDRGAELADLAAAADLIRRAHVADDSVDFRLGVTGASGDAVATAVAAGASEVRLAASVHAEQAKPWIAAHPTVRFIAPEQTAVDAAADWAEVGAWGWPTEVTGHAHAVEAWLRGAEIAAGHGLAVVARLAVGQGESASDRAAALLRLREFHNRVGLAALRVEAAEAPGKPAGSQDNTATDHLRAVALATLALPSVPIVASPESEGLGMAQASLNVGARDFGVVMCDGETDTWEATSAECERLIRDAGFQPRRIDGGADLRC
;
A
#
# COMPACT_ATOMS: atom_id res chain seq x y z
N MET A 1 38.09 27.19 -0.18
CA MET A 1 36.84 27.98 -0.47
C MET A 1 35.80 27.44 0.48
N GLY A 2 34.94 28.31 1.06
CA GLY A 2 33.90 27.83 1.98
C GLY A 2 32.80 27.07 1.21
N THR A 3 32.17 26.09 1.85
CA THR A 3 31.10 25.27 1.27
C THR A 3 29.87 26.13 0.99
N THR A 4 29.33 26.08 -0.25
CA THR A 4 28.23 26.92 -0.72
C THR A 4 26.96 26.09 -0.86
N VAL A 5 25.84 26.64 -0.35
CA VAL A 5 24.52 26.01 -0.36
C VAL A 5 23.65 26.61 -1.47
N GLY A 6 23.10 25.77 -2.34
CA GLY A 6 22.14 26.16 -3.38
C GLY A 6 20.69 25.98 -2.94
N THR A 7 19.81 26.93 -3.26
CA THR A 7 18.38 26.82 -2.96
C THR A 7 17.51 27.39 -4.07
N VAL A 8 16.19 27.16 -3.96
CA VAL A 8 15.19 27.72 -4.89
C VAL A 8 14.39 28.83 -4.22
N GLY A 9 13.88 29.76 -5.03
CA GLY A 9 13.17 30.96 -4.53
C GLY A 9 11.70 30.76 -4.19
N TYR A 10 11.15 29.55 -4.28
CA TYR A 10 9.73 29.28 -4.06
C TYR A 10 9.33 29.32 -2.59
N LEU A 11 8.06 29.66 -2.32
CA LEU A 11 7.50 29.72 -0.98
C LEU A 11 7.71 28.42 -0.19
N ASN A 12 7.50 27.26 -0.83
CA ASN A 12 7.65 25.95 -0.20
C ASN A 12 9.09 25.56 0.19
N ALA A 13 10.10 26.26 -0.33
CA ALA A 13 11.49 26.03 0.05
C ALA A 13 11.89 26.78 1.32
N ARG A 14 11.19 27.88 1.65
CA ARG A 14 11.55 28.78 2.76
C ARG A 14 11.68 28.08 4.12
N PRO A 15 10.74 27.21 4.53
CA PRO A 15 10.88 26.49 5.79
C PRO A 15 12.15 25.64 5.89
N LEU A 16 12.71 25.20 4.78
CA LEU A 16 13.96 24.41 4.76
C LEU A 16 15.22 25.29 4.69
N THR A 17 15.09 26.58 4.37
CA THR A 17 16.23 27.44 4.00
C THR A 17 16.41 28.69 4.86
N ASP A 18 15.32 29.20 5.48
CA ASP A 18 15.37 30.48 6.20
C ASP A 18 16.19 30.42 7.50
N SER A 19 16.34 29.21 8.10
CA SER A 19 17.12 28.99 9.33
C SER A 19 18.60 28.58 9.07
N ILE A 20 19.06 28.61 7.82
CA ILE A 20 20.46 28.29 7.49
C ILE A 20 21.37 29.44 7.97
N ASP A 21 22.45 29.10 8.68
CA ASP A 21 23.47 30.07 9.08
C ASP A 21 24.28 30.54 7.86
N ARG A 22 23.82 31.63 7.25
CA ARG A 22 24.43 32.22 6.04
C ARG A 22 25.78 32.88 6.30
N SER A 23 26.13 33.12 7.57
CA SER A 23 27.47 33.65 7.93
C SER A 23 28.54 32.59 7.80
N ARG A 24 28.17 31.33 8.01
CA ARG A 24 29.07 30.17 7.91
C ARG A 24 28.99 29.50 6.53
N TRP A 25 27.78 29.35 5.99
CA TRP A 25 27.53 28.73 4.70
C TRP A 25 26.79 29.71 3.76
N PRO A 26 27.49 30.30 2.79
CA PRO A 26 26.87 31.18 1.80
C PRO A 26 25.75 30.45 1.05
N VAL A 27 24.61 31.12 0.89
CA VAL A 27 23.44 30.60 0.22
C VAL A 27 23.21 31.31 -1.11
N VAL A 28 23.13 30.56 -2.20
CA VAL A 28 22.80 31.04 -3.55
C VAL A 28 21.40 30.54 -3.91
N ALA A 29 20.52 31.43 -4.34
CA ALA A 29 19.16 31.11 -4.76
C ALA A 29 18.99 31.37 -6.25
N ASP A 30 18.44 30.38 -6.97
CA ASP A 30 18.06 30.50 -8.39
C ASP A 30 16.88 29.56 -8.69
N VAL A 31 16.47 29.45 -9.96
CA VAL A 31 15.43 28.51 -10.37
C VAL A 31 15.92 27.05 -10.31
N PRO A 32 15.01 26.06 -10.09
CA PRO A 32 15.40 24.66 -9.82
C PRO A 32 16.33 24.04 -10.88
N SER A 33 16.09 24.32 -12.16
CA SER A 33 16.93 23.81 -13.25
C SER A 33 18.35 24.35 -13.22
N ARG A 34 18.53 25.63 -12.85
CA ARG A 34 19.83 26.28 -12.71
C ARG A 34 20.60 25.80 -11.49
N ILE A 35 19.95 25.77 -10.32
CA ILE A 35 20.58 25.26 -9.10
C ILE A 35 21.08 23.83 -9.27
N ALA A 36 20.32 22.97 -9.96
CA ALA A 36 20.78 21.63 -10.30
C ALA A 36 22.02 21.65 -11.23
N THR A 37 22.12 22.61 -12.14
CA THR A 37 23.28 22.79 -13.01
C THR A 37 24.49 23.33 -12.22
N GLU A 38 24.28 24.32 -11.33
CA GLU A 38 25.32 24.86 -10.44
C GLU A 38 25.93 23.77 -9.56
N LEU A 39 25.08 22.86 -9.04
CA LEU A 39 25.52 21.69 -8.29
C LEU A 39 26.32 20.73 -9.18
N ALA A 40 25.87 20.46 -10.39
CA ALA A 40 26.53 19.59 -11.36
C ALA A 40 27.93 20.10 -11.73
N GLU A 41 28.06 21.41 -11.90
CA GLU A 41 29.31 22.06 -12.26
C GLU A 41 30.22 22.37 -11.06
N GLY A 42 29.79 21.99 -9.83
CA GLY A 42 30.55 22.18 -8.59
C GLY A 42 30.68 23.63 -8.14
N ARG A 43 29.78 24.52 -8.58
CA ARG A 43 29.67 25.90 -8.10
C ARG A 43 28.92 26.03 -6.78
N VAL A 44 28.06 25.08 -6.47
CA VAL A 44 27.52 24.84 -5.14
C VAL A 44 27.82 23.40 -4.72
N ASP A 45 27.98 23.17 -3.43
CA ASP A 45 28.43 21.88 -2.88
C ASP A 45 27.26 20.99 -2.45
N VAL A 46 26.17 21.60 -2.03
CA VAL A 46 24.89 20.98 -1.68
C VAL A 46 23.76 21.88 -2.15
N ALA A 47 22.65 21.32 -2.61
CA ALA A 47 21.53 22.13 -3.04
C ALA A 47 20.17 21.43 -2.81
N LEU A 48 19.11 22.24 -2.65
CA LEU A 48 17.74 21.78 -2.70
C LEU A 48 17.33 21.65 -4.18
N VAL A 49 17.32 20.41 -4.68
CA VAL A 49 17.17 20.12 -6.12
C VAL A 49 16.01 19.18 -6.42
N PRO A 50 15.42 19.25 -7.63
CA PRO A 50 14.42 18.29 -8.07
C PRO A 50 14.96 16.85 -8.00
N VAL A 51 14.14 15.92 -7.49
CA VAL A 51 14.51 14.50 -7.38
C VAL A 51 14.95 13.90 -8.72
N ALA A 52 14.31 14.27 -9.82
CA ALA A 52 14.73 13.81 -11.15
C ALA A 52 16.15 14.24 -11.53
N ALA A 53 16.71 15.30 -10.94
CA ALA A 53 18.11 15.66 -11.16
C ALA A 53 19.07 14.73 -10.39
N VAL A 54 18.68 14.22 -9.23
CA VAL A 54 19.45 13.25 -8.46
C VAL A 54 19.43 11.86 -9.12
N LEU A 55 18.29 11.49 -9.69
CA LEU A 55 18.09 10.20 -10.38
C LEU A 55 18.62 10.19 -11.83
N ALA A 56 19.11 11.33 -12.34
CA ALA A 56 19.80 11.37 -13.62
C ALA A 56 21.25 10.87 -13.48
N ASP A 57 21.77 10.12 -14.48
CA ASP A 57 23.09 9.46 -14.44
C ASP A 57 24.27 10.41 -14.73
N TRP A 58 24.23 11.62 -14.23
CA TRP A 58 25.27 12.60 -14.55
C TRP A 58 26.07 13.06 -13.32
N MET A 59 25.70 12.59 -12.12
CA MET A 59 26.42 12.94 -10.90
C MET A 59 26.34 11.86 -9.82
N ASP A 60 27.43 11.73 -9.04
CA ASP A 60 27.42 11.00 -7.79
C ASP A 60 26.97 11.94 -6.67
N LEU A 61 25.66 11.93 -6.37
CA LEU A 61 25.04 12.75 -5.32
C LEU A 61 24.46 11.89 -4.22
N ARG A 62 24.57 12.40 -2.99
CA ARG A 62 23.86 11.83 -1.83
C ARG A 62 22.80 12.79 -1.32
N VAL A 63 21.68 12.24 -0.89
CA VAL A 63 20.56 12.99 -0.34
C VAL A 63 20.74 13.16 1.18
N VAL A 64 20.54 14.37 1.67
CA VAL A 64 20.51 14.67 3.11
C VAL A 64 19.19 14.13 3.67
N PRO A 65 19.24 13.20 4.65
CA PRO A 65 18.04 12.62 5.21
C PRO A 65 17.25 13.60 6.09
N GLY A 66 15.98 13.35 6.29
CA GLY A 66 15.10 14.05 7.23
C GLY A 66 14.10 14.99 6.58
N HIS A 67 14.51 15.77 5.54
CA HIS A 67 13.60 16.75 4.94
C HIS A 67 13.54 16.66 3.41
N CYS A 68 12.35 16.96 2.87
CA CYS A 68 12.08 17.06 1.44
C CYS A 68 11.03 18.15 1.16
N ILE A 69 10.77 18.43 -0.10
CA ILE A 69 9.54 19.05 -0.56
C ILE A 69 8.73 17.96 -1.25
N GLY A 70 7.65 17.53 -0.62
CA GLY A 70 6.77 16.46 -1.10
C GLY A 70 5.30 16.77 -0.82
N ALA A 71 4.43 15.79 -1.13
CA ALA A 71 3.01 15.83 -0.79
C ALA A 71 2.48 14.40 -0.57
N ASP A 72 1.44 14.27 0.27
CA ASP A 72 0.73 13.01 0.51
C ASP A 72 -0.77 13.16 0.16
N GLY A 73 -1.04 13.66 -1.00
CA GLY A 73 -2.33 14.08 -1.54
C GLY A 73 -2.13 15.29 -2.46
N PRO A 74 -3.14 16.15 -2.65
CA PRO A 74 -3.03 17.32 -3.51
C PRO A 74 -1.96 18.29 -3.00
N VAL A 75 -1.08 18.74 -3.92
CA VAL A 75 0.00 19.70 -3.63
C VAL A 75 -0.35 21.14 -3.98
N GLU A 76 -1.39 21.34 -4.80
CA GLU A 76 -1.89 22.63 -5.31
C GLU A 76 -0.90 23.49 -6.12
N SER A 77 0.36 23.11 -6.13
CA SER A 77 1.44 23.85 -6.81
C SER A 77 2.09 23.08 -7.96
N VAL A 78 1.53 21.93 -8.37
CA VAL A 78 2.01 21.16 -9.53
C VAL A 78 0.79 20.59 -10.27
N LEU A 79 0.35 21.31 -11.29
CA LEU A 79 -0.92 21.05 -11.98
C LEU A 79 -0.71 20.87 -13.48
N LEU A 80 -1.46 19.92 -14.09
CA LEU A 80 -1.80 19.96 -15.50
C LEU A 80 -3.09 20.76 -15.66
N VAL A 81 -3.02 21.84 -16.46
CA VAL A 81 -4.15 22.75 -16.70
C VAL A 81 -4.53 22.76 -18.17
N ALA A 82 -5.84 22.81 -18.46
CA ALA A 82 -6.35 22.86 -19.83
C ALA A 82 -7.75 23.50 -19.90
N GLU A 83 -8.16 23.88 -21.09
CA GLU A 83 -9.52 24.34 -21.39
C GLU A 83 -10.48 23.19 -21.74
N THR A 84 -9.93 22.03 -22.15
CA THR A 84 -10.67 20.84 -22.58
C THR A 84 -10.26 19.60 -21.78
N PRO A 85 -11.11 18.55 -21.71
CA PRO A 85 -10.78 17.31 -21.00
C PRO A 85 -9.57 16.57 -21.64
N PRO A 86 -8.88 15.67 -20.90
CA PRO A 86 -7.72 14.94 -21.37
C PRO A 86 -7.93 14.18 -22.68
N SER A 87 -9.14 13.71 -22.95
CA SER A 87 -9.51 13.00 -24.18
C SER A 87 -9.46 13.86 -25.46
N GLU A 88 -9.37 15.18 -25.31
CA GLU A 88 -9.29 16.13 -26.43
C GLU A 88 -7.89 16.74 -26.58
N TRP A 89 -6.93 16.39 -25.70
CA TRP A 89 -5.59 16.95 -25.78
C TRP A 89 -4.83 16.45 -27.01
N THR A 90 -4.25 17.38 -27.73
CA THR A 90 -3.37 17.08 -28.86
C THR A 90 -1.91 17.42 -28.53
N GLU A 91 -1.68 18.30 -27.58
CA GLU A 91 -0.36 18.70 -27.11
C GLU A 91 -0.36 18.95 -25.61
N VAL A 92 0.74 18.59 -24.94
CA VAL A 92 1.01 18.92 -23.53
C VAL A 92 2.33 19.66 -23.45
N LEU A 93 2.28 20.88 -22.93
CA LEU A 93 3.45 21.74 -22.73
C LEU A 93 4.02 21.50 -21.33
N LEU A 94 5.28 21.13 -21.25
CA LEU A 94 6.01 20.95 -20.01
C LEU A 94 6.87 22.19 -19.73
N ASP A 95 6.69 22.81 -18.57
CA ASP A 95 7.50 23.94 -18.14
C ASP A 95 8.99 23.55 -18.04
N GLY A 96 9.88 24.34 -18.61
CA GLY A 96 11.32 24.07 -18.69
C GLY A 96 12.04 24.06 -17.34
N GLU A 97 11.48 24.70 -16.29
CA GLU A 97 12.05 24.69 -14.95
C GLU A 97 11.82 23.38 -14.20
N SER A 98 10.76 22.65 -14.55
CA SER A 98 10.37 21.45 -13.81
C SER A 98 10.94 20.18 -14.40
N ARG A 99 11.95 19.62 -13.73
CA ARG A 99 12.49 18.30 -14.12
C ARG A 99 11.64 17.16 -13.55
N THR A 100 11.39 17.14 -12.25
CA THR A 100 10.63 16.07 -11.59
C THR A 100 9.18 16.04 -12.04
N SER A 101 8.48 17.18 -12.04
CA SER A 101 7.06 17.21 -12.43
C SER A 101 6.84 16.89 -13.90
N ALA A 102 7.80 17.21 -14.78
CA ALA A 102 7.74 16.83 -16.19
C ALA A 102 7.83 15.30 -16.38
N VAL A 103 8.72 14.63 -15.62
CA VAL A 103 8.81 13.16 -15.63
C VAL A 103 7.52 12.56 -15.05
N LEU A 104 7.01 13.10 -13.91
CA LEU A 104 5.77 12.63 -13.31
C LEU A 104 4.58 12.77 -14.26
N ALA A 105 4.39 13.94 -14.88
CA ALA A 105 3.33 14.14 -15.87
C ALA A 105 3.41 13.12 -17.02
N THR A 106 4.62 12.88 -17.52
CA THR A 106 4.85 11.89 -18.59
C THR A 106 4.50 10.48 -18.14
N LEU A 107 4.88 10.08 -16.92
CA LEU A 107 4.53 8.78 -16.34
C LEU A 107 3.02 8.62 -16.17
N LEU A 108 2.34 9.63 -15.63
CA LEU A 108 0.88 9.60 -15.43
C LEU A 108 0.13 9.44 -16.75
N MET A 109 0.64 10.04 -17.83
CA MET A 109 0.06 9.93 -19.18
C MET A 109 0.39 8.60 -19.89
N ARG A 110 1.55 7.97 -19.58
CA ARG A 110 1.96 6.73 -20.25
C ARG A 110 1.52 5.47 -19.55
N ARG A 111 1.48 5.48 -18.21
CA ARG A 111 1.23 4.28 -17.37
C ARG A 111 0.26 4.51 -16.22
N GLY A 112 0.04 5.76 -15.84
CA GLY A 112 -0.78 6.13 -14.70
C GLY A 112 -2.24 6.40 -15.08
N PRO A 113 -3.01 7.02 -14.18
CA PRO A 113 -4.45 7.25 -14.35
C PRO A 113 -4.86 8.05 -15.59
N LEU A 114 -3.92 8.77 -16.21
CA LEU A 114 -4.19 9.53 -17.44
C LEU A 114 -3.96 8.72 -18.72
N SER A 115 -3.36 7.53 -18.65
CA SER A 115 -3.03 6.73 -19.84
C SER A 115 -4.25 6.30 -20.64
N GLU A 116 -5.38 6.07 -19.98
CA GLU A 116 -6.65 5.73 -20.66
C GLU A 116 -7.49 6.95 -21.04
N GLN A 117 -7.13 8.14 -20.54
CA GLN A 117 -7.89 9.36 -20.76
C GLN A 117 -7.29 10.24 -21.86
N VAL A 118 -6.00 10.16 -22.09
CA VAL A 118 -5.27 10.95 -23.10
C VAL A 118 -5.21 10.17 -24.41
N GLN A 119 -5.36 10.86 -25.54
CA GLN A 119 -5.32 10.22 -26.86
C GLN A 119 -3.92 9.65 -27.18
N ASP A 120 -3.89 8.55 -27.92
CA ASP A 120 -2.65 8.02 -28.46
C ASP A 120 -1.95 9.06 -29.34
N GLY A 121 -0.64 9.25 -29.11
CA GLY A 121 0.18 10.15 -29.91
C GLY A 121 0.09 11.62 -29.54
N VAL A 122 -0.46 11.97 -28.34
CA VAL A 122 -0.39 13.33 -27.83
C VAL A 122 1.05 13.84 -27.82
N ALA A 123 1.28 15.03 -28.37
CA ALA A 123 2.62 15.62 -28.45
C ALA A 123 3.03 16.17 -27.08
N ILE A 124 4.20 15.76 -26.58
CA ILE A 124 4.76 16.31 -25.34
C ILE A 124 5.95 17.19 -25.70
N ARG A 125 5.88 18.49 -25.35
CA ARG A 125 6.91 19.46 -25.71
C ARG A 125 7.34 20.30 -24.50
N ARG A 126 8.64 20.47 -24.31
CA ARG A 126 9.18 21.43 -23.34
C ARG A 126 9.15 22.83 -23.92
N VAL A 127 8.78 23.81 -23.09
CA VAL A 127 8.73 25.24 -23.44
C VAL A 127 9.61 26.05 -22.50
N GLU A 128 9.84 27.31 -22.86
CA GLU A 128 10.57 28.25 -22.01
C GLU A 128 9.90 28.38 -20.64
N PRO A 129 10.67 28.53 -19.56
CA PRO A 129 10.17 28.70 -18.22
C PRO A 129 9.08 29.79 -18.10
N GLY A 130 8.00 29.47 -17.40
CA GLY A 130 6.91 30.38 -17.13
C GLY A 130 5.96 30.66 -18.32
N THR A 131 6.20 30.10 -19.51
CA THR A 131 5.38 30.36 -20.72
C THR A 131 4.29 29.32 -20.97
N ALA A 132 4.36 28.16 -20.31
CA ALA A 132 3.47 27.03 -20.55
C ALA A 132 1.99 27.38 -20.34
N MET A 133 1.65 28.01 -19.21
CA MET A 133 0.27 28.35 -18.86
C MET A 133 -0.39 29.31 -19.84
N ASP A 134 0.34 30.31 -20.33
CA ASP A 134 -0.20 31.28 -21.30
C ASP A 134 -0.42 30.66 -22.68
N SER A 135 0.35 29.63 -23.00
CA SER A 135 0.26 28.88 -24.26
C SER A 135 -0.81 27.79 -24.25
N ALA A 136 -1.34 27.42 -23.08
CA ALA A 136 -2.41 26.42 -22.94
C ALA A 136 -3.75 27.02 -23.43
N ARG A 137 -4.19 26.58 -24.62
CA ARG A 137 -5.42 27.02 -25.28
C ARG A 137 -6.05 25.86 -26.05
N GLY A 138 -7.39 25.78 -26.03
CA GLY A 138 -8.13 24.75 -26.75
C GLY A 138 -7.68 23.34 -26.32
N SER A 139 -7.17 22.54 -27.26
CA SER A 139 -6.68 21.18 -27.02
C SER A 139 -5.24 21.09 -26.51
N THR A 140 -4.60 22.22 -26.17
CA THR A 140 -3.25 22.24 -25.60
C THR A 140 -3.33 22.34 -24.09
N ALA A 141 -2.80 21.34 -23.38
CA ALA A 141 -2.63 21.36 -21.93
C ALA A 141 -1.25 21.88 -21.54
N ALA A 142 -1.09 22.32 -20.29
CA ALA A 142 0.20 22.77 -19.77
C ALA A 142 0.47 22.28 -18.35
N LEU A 143 1.72 21.89 -18.10
CA LEU A 143 2.24 21.71 -16.75
C LEU A 143 2.62 23.07 -16.17
N VAL A 144 2.03 23.42 -15.03
CA VAL A 144 2.30 24.64 -14.30
C VAL A 144 2.80 24.28 -12.90
N ILE A 145 3.87 24.96 -12.44
CA ILE A 145 4.51 24.64 -11.16
C ILE A 145 4.68 25.88 -10.28
N GLY A 146 4.91 25.65 -8.98
CA GLY A 146 5.23 26.66 -7.99
C GLY A 146 4.09 27.67 -7.77
N ASP A 147 4.45 28.90 -7.46
CA ASP A 147 3.48 29.95 -7.10
C ASP A 147 2.53 30.29 -8.28
N ALA A 148 2.96 30.09 -9.53
CA ALA A 148 2.11 30.28 -10.71
C ALA A 148 0.91 29.31 -10.74
N ALA A 149 1.05 28.10 -10.24
CA ALA A 149 -0.03 27.11 -10.19
C ALA A 149 -1.16 27.54 -9.25
N ARG A 150 -0.87 28.38 -8.25
CA ARG A 150 -1.86 28.93 -7.32
C ARG A 150 -2.69 30.10 -7.93
N LEU A 151 -2.28 30.56 -9.11
CA LEU A 151 -2.89 31.70 -9.82
C LEU A 151 -3.49 31.31 -11.18
N VAL A 152 -3.87 30.05 -11.36
CA VAL A 152 -4.41 29.54 -12.63
C VAL A 152 -5.71 30.26 -13.00
N PRO A 153 -5.80 30.87 -14.19
CA PRO A 153 -6.99 31.57 -14.67
C PRO A 153 -8.21 30.64 -14.79
N GLU A 154 -9.42 31.21 -14.60
CA GLU A 154 -10.70 30.49 -14.64
C GLU A 154 -10.99 29.78 -15.98
N ARG A 155 -10.41 30.27 -17.10
CA ARG A 155 -10.55 29.64 -18.40
C ARG A 155 -10.04 28.19 -18.43
N HIS A 156 -9.04 27.86 -17.59
CA HIS A 156 -8.58 26.49 -17.44
C HIS A 156 -9.54 25.74 -16.51
N THR A 157 -10.55 25.15 -17.13
CA THR A 157 -11.62 24.41 -16.41
C THR A 157 -11.15 23.04 -15.93
N VAL A 158 -10.09 22.49 -16.56
CA VAL A 158 -9.43 21.25 -16.15
C VAL A 158 -8.18 21.62 -15.34
N ARG A 159 -8.10 21.08 -14.12
CA ARG A 159 -6.96 21.23 -13.22
C ARG A 159 -6.71 19.89 -12.57
N LEU A 160 -5.63 19.23 -12.95
CA LEU A 160 -5.25 17.92 -12.46
C LEU A 160 -4.00 18.06 -11.60
N ASP A 161 -4.13 17.79 -10.32
CA ASP A 161 -3.01 17.80 -9.38
C ASP A 161 -2.20 16.52 -9.53
N LEU A 162 -0.91 16.67 -9.85
CA LEU A 162 -0.06 15.51 -10.14
C LEU A 162 0.25 14.68 -8.91
N ALA A 163 0.34 15.29 -7.72
CA ALA A 163 0.59 14.55 -6.48
C ALA A 163 -0.67 13.81 -6.02
N GLU A 164 -1.85 14.37 -6.21
CA GLU A 164 -3.12 13.69 -5.98
C GLU A 164 -3.26 12.46 -6.88
N LEU A 165 -3.00 12.62 -8.19
CA LEU A 165 -3.02 11.50 -9.15
C LEU A 165 -1.98 10.42 -8.80
N TRP A 166 -0.78 10.83 -8.40
CA TRP A 166 0.25 9.90 -7.94
C TRP A 166 -0.21 9.13 -6.70
N LYS A 167 -0.76 9.84 -5.71
CA LYS A 167 -1.29 9.23 -4.48
C LYS A 167 -2.43 8.26 -4.77
N ALA A 168 -3.37 8.63 -5.64
CA ALA A 168 -4.46 7.76 -6.06
C ALA A 168 -3.95 6.49 -6.77
N TRP A 169 -2.90 6.63 -7.59
CA TRP A 169 -2.34 5.51 -8.35
C TRP A 169 -1.49 4.56 -7.51
N THR A 170 -0.64 5.12 -6.62
CA THR A 170 0.40 4.33 -5.93
C THR A 170 0.17 4.14 -4.44
N GLY A 171 -0.75 4.90 -3.82
CA GLY A 171 -0.93 4.94 -2.38
C GLY A 171 0.19 5.66 -1.61
N LEU A 172 1.26 6.09 -2.28
CA LEU A 172 2.48 6.64 -1.68
C LEU A 172 2.54 8.17 -1.76
N PRO A 173 3.27 8.85 -0.85
CA PRO A 173 3.63 10.24 -1.01
C PRO A 173 4.49 10.46 -2.25
N PHE A 174 4.45 11.68 -2.82
CA PHE A 174 5.36 12.08 -3.88
C PHE A 174 6.43 13.04 -3.35
N VAL A 175 7.69 12.83 -3.77
CA VAL A 175 8.82 13.70 -3.41
C VAL A 175 9.25 14.50 -4.65
N PHE A 176 9.11 15.83 -4.58
CA PHE A 176 9.47 16.73 -5.69
C PHE A 176 10.92 17.17 -5.63
N ALA A 177 11.42 17.51 -4.44
CA ALA A 177 12.76 18.01 -4.25
C ALA A 177 13.36 17.53 -2.92
N VAL A 178 14.69 17.39 -2.91
CA VAL A 178 15.48 16.96 -1.76
C VAL A 178 16.77 17.79 -1.66
N TRP A 179 17.33 17.88 -0.46
CA TRP A 179 18.71 18.31 -0.30
C TRP A 179 19.64 17.23 -0.85
N ALA A 180 20.48 17.57 -1.81
CA ALA A 180 21.49 16.65 -2.35
C ALA A 180 22.82 17.35 -2.50
N GLY A 181 23.91 16.64 -2.25
CA GLY A 181 25.27 17.15 -2.31
C GLY A 181 26.27 16.07 -2.68
N ARG A 182 27.51 16.47 -2.93
CA ARG A 182 28.60 15.54 -3.23
C ARG A 182 28.89 14.64 -2.04
N PRO A 183 29.38 13.40 -2.24
CA PRO A 183 29.62 12.43 -1.16
C PRO A 183 30.59 12.90 -0.08
N ASP A 184 31.50 13.83 -0.39
CA ASP A 184 32.52 14.40 0.48
C ASP A 184 32.05 15.62 1.28
N LEU A 185 30.75 15.92 1.29
CA LEU A 185 30.18 17.02 2.06
C LEU A 185 30.47 16.89 3.56
N GLU A 186 30.82 18.00 4.19
CA GLU A 186 31.13 18.03 5.63
C GLU A 186 29.94 17.52 6.47
N PRO A 187 30.15 16.55 7.39
CA PRO A 187 29.06 16.03 8.24
C PRO A 187 28.35 17.10 9.07
N GLU A 188 29.06 18.17 9.41
CA GLU A 188 28.53 19.29 10.17
C GLU A 188 27.49 20.08 9.36
N LEU A 189 27.72 20.28 8.06
CA LEU A 189 26.73 20.91 7.17
C LEU A 189 25.51 20.01 6.97
N VAL A 190 25.70 18.70 6.81
CA VAL A 190 24.59 17.73 6.74
C VAL A 190 23.71 17.81 7.98
N SER A 191 24.34 17.86 9.17
CA SER A 191 23.61 17.99 10.45
C SER A 191 22.90 19.34 10.56
N HIS A 192 23.58 20.43 10.14
CA HIS A 192 23.00 21.78 10.16
C HIS A 192 21.79 21.92 9.23
N LEU A 193 21.82 21.37 8.01
CA LEU A 193 20.68 21.40 7.09
C LEU A 193 19.47 20.66 7.65
N ARG A 194 19.69 19.55 8.36
CA ARG A 194 18.63 18.83 9.05
C ARG A 194 18.02 19.64 10.20
N GLU A 195 18.86 20.26 11.02
CA GLU A 195 18.42 21.09 12.14
C GLU A 195 17.71 22.36 11.65
N ALA A 196 18.27 23.06 10.66
CA ALA A 196 17.65 24.25 10.06
C ALA A 196 16.27 23.93 9.47
N GLY A 197 16.14 22.80 8.77
CA GLY A 197 14.85 22.32 8.26
C GLY A 197 13.86 22.03 9.38
N SER A 198 14.27 21.34 10.45
CA SER A 198 13.40 21.06 11.61
C SER A 198 12.92 22.35 12.28
N LEU A 199 13.81 23.32 12.49
CA LEU A 199 13.47 24.62 13.08
C LEU A 199 12.52 25.43 12.19
N GLY A 200 12.79 25.49 10.89
CA GLY A 200 11.97 26.27 9.97
C GLY A 200 10.58 25.66 9.75
N VAL A 201 10.47 24.33 9.66
CA VAL A 201 9.17 23.63 9.57
C VAL A 201 8.36 23.83 10.85
N ALA A 202 8.97 23.72 12.03
CA ALA A 202 8.30 23.98 13.31
C ALA A 202 7.80 25.43 13.44
N ALA A 203 8.46 26.38 12.79
CA ALA A 203 8.10 27.80 12.83
C ALA A 203 7.01 28.18 11.81
N VAL A 204 6.58 27.32 10.90
CA VAL A 204 5.62 27.64 9.82
C VAL A 204 4.33 28.25 10.38
N GLU A 205 3.71 27.62 11.38
CA GLU A 205 2.43 28.09 11.94
C GLU A 205 2.52 29.49 12.57
N SER A 206 3.68 29.86 13.12
CA SER A 206 3.91 31.18 13.73
C SER A 206 4.40 32.21 12.73
N THR A 207 4.99 31.81 11.62
CA THR A 207 5.63 32.72 10.65
C THR A 207 4.69 33.10 9.51
N TYR A 208 3.83 32.19 9.08
CA TYR A 208 2.95 32.39 7.94
C TYR A 208 1.48 32.48 8.36
N THR A 209 0.66 33.16 7.54
CA THR A 209 -0.77 33.34 7.80
C THR A 209 -1.61 33.08 6.53
N GLY A 210 -2.93 32.95 6.70
CA GLY A 210 -3.86 32.79 5.57
C GLY A 210 -3.54 31.62 4.66
N ALA A 211 -3.66 31.84 3.36
CA ALA A 211 -3.47 30.80 2.35
C ALA A 211 -2.05 30.21 2.30
N ASP A 212 -1.03 31.03 2.64
CA ASP A 212 0.36 30.54 2.65
C ASP A 212 0.61 29.57 3.80
N ARG A 213 0.04 29.83 4.98
CA ARG A 213 0.12 28.90 6.11
C ARG A 213 -0.57 27.57 5.75
N ILE A 214 -1.80 27.61 5.23
CA ILE A 214 -2.55 26.42 4.82
C ILE A 214 -1.73 25.62 3.80
N TYR A 215 -1.21 26.27 2.77
CA TYR A 215 -0.39 25.63 1.76
C TYR A 215 0.83 24.90 2.36
N LEU A 216 1.58 25.56 3.25
CA LEU A 216 2.80 25.01 3.84
C LEU A 216 2.55 23.92 4.90
N THR A 217 1.36 23.92 5.55
CA THR A 217 1.03 22.95 6.62
C THR A 217 0.17 21.78 6.15
N GLU A 218 -0.69 21.98 5.15
CA GLU A 218 -1.68 20.97 4.74
C GLU A 218 -1.36 20.32 3.40
N HIS A 219 -0.67 21.04 2.48
CA HIS A 219 -0.36 20.54 1.15
C HIS A 219 1.10 20.15 0.98
N ILE A 220 2.03 20.75 1.71
CA ILE A 220 3.45 20.39 1.63
C ILE A 220 3.84 19.43 2.75
N ARG A 221 4.43 18.31 2.35
CA ARG A 221 5.06 17.36 3.26
C ARG A 221 6.57 17.63 3.29
N TYR A 222 7.08 17.98 4.48
CA TYR A 222 8.52 18.27 4.65
C TYR A 222 9.33 17.09 5.18
N VAL A 223 8.69 16.04 5.64
CA VAL A 223 9.39 14.88 6.23
C VAL A 223 9.76 13.88 5.14
N LEU A 224 11.07 13.62 5.01
CA LEU A 224 11.62 12.54 4.18
C LEU A 224 11.79 11.30 5.05
N ASP A 225 10.67 10.66 5.39
CA ASP A 225 10.63 9.40 6.10
C ASP A 225 10.65 8.19 5.14
N ASP A 226 10.59 7.00 5.69
CA ASP A 226 10.62 5.75 4.93
C ASP A 226 9.50 5.69 3.88
N ARG A 227 8.30 6.20 4.19
CA ARG A 227 7.17 6.21 3.26
C ARG A 227 7.39 7.18 2.09
N ALA A 228 7.99 8.34 2.35
CA ALA A 228 8.38 9.28 1.30
C ALA A 228 9.52 8.70 0.43
N LEU A 229 10.48 7.99 1.04
CA LEU A 229 11.54 7.27 0.33
C LEU A 229 10.98 6.14 -0.54
N MET A 230 9.99 5.37 -0.06
CA MET A 230 9.28 4.39 -0.90
C MET A 230 8.64 5.04 -2.12
N GLY A 231 7.97 6.19 -1.94
CA GLY A 231 7.39 6.95 -3.05
C GLY A 231 8.45 7.41 -4.06
N LEU A 232 9.59 7.90 -3.57
CA LEU A 232 10.71 8.33 -4.40
C LEU A 232 11.29 7.16 -5.22
N ARG A 233 11.54 6.02 -4.59
CA ARG A 233 12.04 4.81 -5.25
C ARG A 233 11.05 4.27 -6.27
N ARG A 234 9.76 4.24 -5.93
CA ARG A 234 8.70 3.83 -6.88
C ARG A 234 8.67 4.73 -8.11
N PHE A 235 8.84 6.04 -7.91
CA PHE A 235 8.96 7.00 -9.01
C PHE A 235 10.20 6.73 -9.85
N GLY A 236 11.37 6.51 -9.24
CA GLY A 236 12.61 6.18 -9.92
C GLY A 236 12.48 4.91 -10.75
N ALA A 237 11.97 3.81 -10.17
CA ALA A 237 11.77 2.54 -10.85
C ALA A 237 10.84 2.66 -12.06
N LEU A 238 9.68 3.31 -11.91
CA LEU A 238 8.76 3.53 -13.02
C LEU A 238 9.37 4.41 -14.12
N ALA A 239 10.10 5.46 -13.73
CA ALA A 239 10.75 6.37 -14.69
C ALA A 239 11.90 5.69 -15.45
N CYS A 240 12.66 4.79 -14.81
CA CYS A 240 13.68 3.98 -15.47
C CYS A 240 13.05 2.98 -16.45
N GLN A 241 11.98 2.31 -16.08
CA GLN A 241 11.23 1.40 -16.97
C GLN A 241 10.72 2.10 -18.23
N GLU A 242 10.37 3.39 -18.14
CA GLU A 242 9.96 4.23 -19.27
C GLU A 242 11.12 4.91 -20.00
N GLY A 243 12.37 4.68 -19.57
CA GLY A 243 13.55 5.33 -20.15
C GLY A 243 13.62 6.85 -19.91
N LEU A 244 12.92 7.34 -18.89
CA LEU A 244 12.86 8.77 -18.54
C LEU A 244 13.97 9.20 -17.57
N LEU A 245 14.43 8.27 -16.73
CA LEU A 245 15.54 8.46 -15.78
C LEU A 245 16.49 7.27 -15.85
N ALA A 246 17.70 7.44 -15.31
CA ALA A 246 18.75 6.43 -15.38
C ALA A 246 18.93 5.65 -14.08
N ARG A 247 18.50 6.19 -12.93
CA ARG A 247 18.62 5.58 -11.60
C ARG A 247 17.25 5.38 -10.97
N GLU A 248 17.09 4.24 -10.30
CA GLU A 248 15.84 3.89 -9.61
C GLU A 248 15.79 4.39 -8.17
N ASP A 249 16.96 4.62 -7.55
CA ASP A 249 17.10 4.97 -6.13
C ASP A 249 18.16 6.05 -5.89
N VAL A 250 18.14 6.62 -4.70
CA VAL A 250 19.06 7.65 -4.22
C VAL A 250 19.90 7.11 -3.07
N GLU A 251 21.17 7.56 -2.98
CA GLU A 251 22.02 7.31 -1.82
C GLU A 251 21.80 8.42 -0.77
N LEU A 252 21.72 8.05 0.51
CA LEU A 252 21.58 8.99 1.61
C LEU A 252 22.94 9.31 2.24
N PHE A 253 23.11 10.56 2.76
CA PHE A 253 24.17 10.85 3.71
C PHE A 253 23.88 10.12 5.03
N GLY A 254 24.90 9.51 5.58
CA GLY A 254 24.83 8.75 6.83
C GLY A 254 26.11 7.94 7.03
N PRO A 255 26.25 7.19 8.11
CA PRO A 255 27.33 6.25 8.24
C PRO A 255 27.31 5.34 7.01
N THR A 256 28.38 5.41 6.22
CA THR A 256 28.49 4.65 4.99
C THR A 256 28.27 3.18 5.30
N ALA A 257 27.30 2.58 4.62
CA ALA A 257 26.88 1.19 4.75
C ALA A 257 28.00 0.16 4.41
N ARG A 258 29.28 0.54 4.57
CA ARG A 258 30.43 -0.31 4.32
C ARG A 258 31.02 -0.98 5.57
N GLU A 259 30.59 -0.60 6.78
CA GLU A 259 31.18 -1.13 8.04
C GLU A 259 30.17 -1.63 9.09
N VAL A 260 28.86 -1.57 8.83
CA VAL A 260 27.89 -2.32 9.62
C VAL A 260 27.34 -3.40 8.70
N PRO A 261 27.31 -4.68 9.13
CA PRO A 261 26.54 -5.67 8.37
C PRO A 261 25.15 -5.08 8.15
N ARG A 262 24.75 -4.88 6.90
CA ARG A 262 23.40 -4.37 6.56
C ARG A 262 22.36 -5.31 7.16
N GLU A 263 21.97 -5.06 8.38
CA GLU A 263 20.63 -5.43 8.75
C GLU A 263 19.73 -4.52 7.90
N ALA A 264 19.09 -5.11 6.89
CA ALA A 264 18.17 -4.41 6.01
C ALA A 264 17.24 -3.53 6.85
N GLY A 265 17.11 -2.25 6.54
CA GLY A 265 16.14 -1.37 7.20
C GLY A 265 14.73 -1.96 7.11
N LEU A 266 13.78 -1.55 7.93
CA LEU A 266 12.39 -2.01 7.81
C LEU A 266 11.84 -1.70 6.42
N THR A 267 12.21 -0.56 5.86
CA THR A 267 11.88 -0.13 4.49
C THR A 267 12.43 -1.07 3.43
N ASP A 268 13.70 -1.48 3.52
CA ASP A 268 14.30 -2.45 2.57
C ASP A 268 13.56 -3.80 2.58
N VAL A 269 13.05 -4.22 3.76
CA VAL A 269 12.28 -5.45 3.87
C VAL A 269 10.92 -5.30 3.18
N LEU A 270 10.26 -4.14 3.37
CA LEU A 270 8.97 -3.85 2.75
C LEU A 270 9.08 -3.73 1.23
N GLU A 271 10.09 -3.02 0.73
CA GLU A 271 10.33 -2.85 -0.70
C GLU A 271 10.57 -4.18 -1.40
N ARG A 272 11.45 -5.02 -0.85
CA ARG A 272 11.70 -6.34 -1.41
C ARG A 272 10.47 -7.23 -1.40
N ALA A 273 9.62 -7.12 -0.35
CA ALA A 273 8.35 -7.82 -0.30
C ALA A 273 7.41 -7.37 -1.43
N VAL A 274 7.33 -6.06 -1.70
CA VAL A 274 6.53 -5.48 -2.79
C VAL A 274 7.08 -5.91 -4.16
N ASP A 275 8.39 -6.04 -4.30
CA ASP A 275 9.05 -6.52 -5.53
C ASP A 275 8.95 -8.04 -5.72
N GLY A 276 8.26 -8.73 -4.82
CA GLY A 276 8.01 -10.18 -4.88
C GLY A 276 9.09 -11.05 -4.25
N GLU A 277 10.08 -10.44 -3.56
CA GLU A 277 11.07 -11.22 -2.82
C GLU A 277 10.48 -11.78 -1.52
N PRO A 278 10.74 -13.04 -1.19
CA PRO A 278 10.23 -13.65 0.03
C PRO A 278 10.81 -12.98 1.28
N VAL A 279 9.96 -12.46 2.16
CA VAL A 279 10.38 -11.90 3.45
C VAL A 279 10.91 -13.03 4.36
N SER A 280 12.07 -12.82 4.97
CA SER A 280 12.67 -13.75 5.93
C SER A 280 11.96 -13.70 7.29
N GLU A 281 12.16 -14.73 8.13
CA GLU A 281 11.64 -14.76 9.51
C GLU A 281 12.10 -13.54 10.31
N ALA A 282 13.41 -13.26 10.28
CA ALA A 282 13.96 -12.08 10.96
C ALA A 282 13.38 -10.77 10.41
N GLY A 283 13.12 -10.69 9.09
CA GLY A 283 12.46 -9.56 8.44
C GLY A 283 11.03 -9.37 8.95
N LEU A 284 10.21 -10.41 8.94
CA LEU A 284 8.82 -10.36 9.45
C LEU A 284 8.77 -9.98 10.93
N ALA A 285 9.62 -10.59 11.76
CA ALA A 285 9.67 -10.29 13.19
C ALA A 285 10.13 -8.85 13.49
N ARG A 286 10.98 -8.27 12.64
CA ARG A 286 11.39 -6.86 12.74
C ARG A 286 10.28 -5.92 12.31
N LEU A 287 9.58 -6.22 11.22
CA LEU A 287 8.41 -5.46 10.76
C LEU A 287 7.31 -5.46 11.81
N ASP A 288 7.06 -6.60 12.43
CA ASP A 288 6.05 -6.74 13.49
C ASP A 288 6.35 -5.85 14.71
N ARG A 289 7.61 -5.78 15.13
CA ARG A 289 8.03 -4.98 16.28
C ARG A 289 8.15 -3.48 16.02
N GLY A 290 8.54 -3.08 14.82
CA GLY A 290 9.03 -1.73 14.58
C GLY A 290 8.45 -0.97 13.40
N ALA A 291 7.73 -1.62 12.47
CA ALA A 291 7.12 -0.91 11.34
C ALA A 291 5.84 -0.18 11.78
N GLU A 292 5.62 1.01 11.25
CA GLU A 292 4.34 1.70 11.41
C GLU A 292 3.23 0.93 10.66
N LEU A 293 2.00 0.92 11.22
CA LEU A 293 0.89 0.22 10.58
C LEU A 293 0.59 0.76 9.18
N ALA A 294 0.77 2.07 8.97
CA ALA A 294 0.56 2.70 7.67
C ALA A 294 1.51 2.18 6.59
N ASP A 295 2.77 1.91 6.95
CA ASP A 295 3.78 1.39 6.02
C ASP A 295 3.51 -0.08 5.67
N LEU A 296 3.13 -0.88 6.68
CA LEU A 296 2.69 -2.25 6.47
C LEU A 296 1.45 -2.31 5.56
N ALA A 297 0.47 -1.43 5.80
CA ALA A 297 -0.74 -1.34 5.02
C ALA A 297 -0.46 -0.96 3.55
N ALA A 298 0.41 0.03 3.32
CA ALA A 298 0.80 0.45 1.98
C ALA A 298 1.49 -0.68 1.20
N ALA A 299 2.45 -1.38 1.83
CA ALA A 299 3.13 -2.51 1.20
C ALA A 299 2.17 -3.69 0.92
N ALA A 300 1.29 -4.00 1.88
CA ALA A 300 0.31 -5.07 1.72
C ALA A 300 -0.73 -4.76 0.61
N ASP A 301 -1.19 -3.50 0.48
CA ASP A 301 -2.09 -3.10 -0.61
C ASP A 301 -1.41 -3.19 -1.98
N LEU A 302 -0.13 -2.81 -2.09
CA LEU A 302 0.63 -2.99 -3.33
C LEU A 302 0.76 -4.46 -3.73
N ILE A 303 1.05 -5.34 -2.77
CA ILE A 303 1.09 -6.79 -2.99
C ILE A 303 -0.29 -7.31 -3.41
N ARG A 304 -1.35 -6.87 -2.73
CA ARG A 304 -2.73 -7.24 -3.08
C ARG A 304 -3.04 -6.88 -4.53
N ARG A 305 -2.77 -5.63 -4.94
CA ARG A 305 -3.00 -5.14 -6.32
C ARG A 305 -2.20 -5.90 -7.38
N ALA A 306 -1.02 -6.42 -7.03
CA ALA A 306 -0.24 -7.25 -7.94
C ALA A 306 -0.89 -8.63 -8.20
N HIS A 307 -1.78 -9.09 -7.30
CA HIS A 307 -2.43 -10.40 -7.38
C HIS A 307 -3.92 -10.35 -7.73
N VAL A 308 -4.55 -9.17 -7.68
CA VAL A 308 -5.97 -8.97 -8.02
C VAL A 308 -6.06 -7.83 -9.02
N ALA A 309 -6.36 -8.17 -10.28
CA ALA A 309 -6.25 -7.24 -11.41
C ALA A 309 -7.33 -6.14 -11.45
N ASP A 310 -8.48 -6.34 -10.79
CA ASP A 310 -9.69 -5.53 -10.96
C ASP A 310 -10.21 -4.86 -9.68
N ASP A 311 -9.39 -4.77 -8.62
CA ASP A 311 -9.78 -4.27 -7.29
C ASP A 311 -11.03 -4.96 -6.70
N SER A 312 -11.39 -6.14 -7.19
CA SER A 312 -12.52 -6.90 -6.68
C SER A 312 -12.22 -7.54 -5.33
N VAL A 313 -13.25 -7.62 -4.49
CA VAL A 313 -13.21 -8.30 -3.19
C VAL A 313 -14.39 -9.27 -3.11
N ASP A 314 -14.06 -10.54 -2.92
CA ASP A 314 -15.04 -11.60 -2.80
C ASP A 314 -15.71 -11.60 -1.43
N PHE A 315 -17.01 -11.87 -1.40
CA PHE A 315 -17.73 -12.19 -0.18
C PHE A 315 -18.76 -13.30 -0.43
N ARG A 316 -19.12 -13.98 0.64
CA ARG A 316 -20.05 -15.10 0.62
C ARG A 316 -21.09 -14.93 1.71
N LEU A 317 -22.28 -15.46 1.47
CA LEU A 317 -23.29 -15.63 2.51
C LEU A 317 -23.30 -17.10 2.94
N GLY A 318 -23.28 -17.33 4.24
CA GLY A 318 -23.18 -18.67 4.79
C GLY A 318 -24.16 -18.92 5.95
N VAL A 319 -24.30 -20.19 6.29
CA VAL A 319 -25.12 -20.66 7.43
C VAL A 319 -24.44 -21.82 8.13
N THR A 320 -24.73 -22.00 9.41
CA THR A 320 -24.41 -23.25 10.11
C THR A 320 -25.52 -24.27 9.91
N GLY A 321 -25.23 -25.35 9.17
CA GLY A 321 -26.20 -26.41 8.85
C GLY A 321 -26.18 -27.54 9.87
N ALA A 322 -27.29 -27.75 10.57
CA ALA A 322 -27.47 -28.87 11.50
C ALA A 322 -28.47 -29.92 10.99
N SER A 323 -29.23 -29.62 9.94
CA SER A 323 -30.22 -30.52 9.31
C SER A 323 -30.35 -30.24 7.82
N GLY A 324 -30.90 -31.21 7.06
CA GLY A 324 -31.12 -31.07 5.63
C GLY A 324 -32.10 -29.97 5.27
N ASP A 325 -33.14 -29.78 6.08
CA ASP A 325 -34.16 -28.73 5.86
C ASP A 325 -33.54 -27.34 6.07
N ALA A 326 -32.70 -27.15 7.08
CA ALA A 326 -31.99 -25.89 7.31
C ALA A 326 -31.04 -25.58 6.17
N VAL A 327 -30.30 -26.58 5.67
CA VAL A 327 -29.41 -26.43 4.52
C VAL A 327 -30.18 -26.06 3.27
N ALA A 328 -31.29 -26.77 2.97
CA ALA A 328 -32.09 -26.49 1.79
C ALA A 328 -32.70 -25.08 1.82
N THR A 329 -33.20 -24.65 2.99
CA THR A 329 -33.73 -23.29 3.20
C THR A 329 -32.66 -22.23 2.97
N ALA A 330 -31.45 -22.40 3.54
CA ALA A 330 -30.36 -21.47 3.39
C ALA A 330 -29.86 -21.36 1.96
N VAL A 331 -29.75 -22.49 1.26
CA VAL A 331 -29.34 -22.50 -0.15
C VAL A 331 -30.39 -21.83 -1.04
N ALA A 332 -31.69 -22.07 -0.77
CA ALA A 332 -32.78 -21.37 -1.46
C ALA A 332 -32.76 -19.84 -1.21
N ALA A 333 -32.28 -19.41 -0.05
CA ALA A 333 -32.05 -18.00 0.29
C ALA A 333 -30.76 -17.40 -0.29
N GLY A 334 -29.92 -18.21 -0.95
CA GLY A 334 -28.70 -17.76 -1.62
C GLY A 334 -27.41 -18.04 -0.87
N ALA A 335 -27.38 -18.98 0.09
CA ALA A 335 -26.16 -19.42 0.73
C ALA A 335 -25.22 -20.07 -0.29
N SER A 336 -23.97 -19.63 -0.30
CA SER A 336 -22.89 -20.22 -1.11
C SER A 336 -21.90 -21.02 -0.27
N GLU A 337 -21.98 -20.93 1.06
CA GLU A 337 -21.19 -21.74 1.99
C GLU A 337 -22.10 -22.27 3.12
N VAL A 338 -21.91 -23.54 3.46
CA VAL A 338 -22.56 -24.18 4.60
C VAL A 338 -21.48 -24.78 5.49
N ARG A 339 -21.39 -24.28 6.73
CA ARG A 339 -20.57 -24.89 7.76
C ARG A 339 -21.40 -25.94 8.50
N LEU A 340 -20.90 -27.12 8.54
CA LEU A 340 -21.62 -28.20 9.18
C LEU A 340 -21.44 -28.13 10.71
N ALA A 341 -22.53 -28.23 11.44
CA ALA A 341 -22.49 -28.22 12.90
C ALA A 341 -21.71 -29.42 13.45
N ALA A 342 -21.11 -29.27 14.63
CA ALA A 342 -20.30 -30.31 15.29
C ALA A 342 -21.04 -31.63 15.50
N SER A 343 -22.36 -31.63 15.53
CA SER A 343 -23.22 -32.82 15.65
C SER A 343 -23.45 -33.59 14.35
N VAL A 344 -23.00 -33.02 13.21
CA VAL A 344 -23.22 -33.63 11.88
C VAL A 344 -22.05 -34.54 11.52
N HIS A 345 -22.35 -35.76 11.09
CA HIS A 345 -21.37 -36.72 10.59
C HIS A 345 -21.38 -36.75 9.06
N ALA A 346 -20.28 -37.19 8.45
CA ALA A 346 -20.11 -37.20 7.00
C ALA A 346 -21.23 -37.92 6.26
N GLU A 347 -21.65 -39.11 6.70
CA GLU A 347 -22.76 -39.86 6.12
C GLU A 347 -24.10 -39.14 6.15
N GLN A 348 -24.33 -38.31 7.19
CA GLN A 348 -25.55 -37.48 7.28
C GLN A 348 -25.52 -36.32 6.29
N ALA A 349 -24.33 -35.74 6.05
CA ALA A 349 -24.13 -34.63 5.13
C ALA A 349 -24.16 -35.05 3.66
N LYS A 350 -23.83 -36.30 3.35
CA LYS A 350 -23.73 -36.82 1.99
C LYS A 350 -24.91 -36.50 1.08
N PRO A 351 -26.18 -36.72 1.47
CA PRO A 351 -27.34 -36.35 0.63
C PRO A 351 -27.47 -34.84 0.46
N TRP A 352 -27.10 -34.04 1.43
CA TRP A 352 -27.18 -32.57 1.35
C TRP A 352 -26.15 -32.01 0.38
N ILE A 353 -24.92 -32.51 0.46
CA ILE A 353 -23.83 -32.13 -0.45
C ILE A 353 -24.18 -32.54 -1.88
N ALA A 354 -24.67 -33.76 -2.06
CA ALA A 354 -25.06 -34.27 -3.38
C ALA A 354 -26.22 -33.47 -4.00
N ALA A 355 -27.14 -32.95 -3.17
CA ALA A 355 -28.27 -32.12 -3.62
C ALA A 355 -27.85 -30.69 -4.02
N HIS A 356 -26.71 -30.19 -3.52
CA HIS A 356 -26.26 -28.82 -3.73
C HIS A 356 -24.78 -28.77 -4.16
N PRO A 357 -24.44 -29.28 -5.36
CA PRO A 357 -23.04 -29.43 -5.80
C PRO A 357 -22.30 -28.10 -6.04
N THR A 358 -23.01 -26.99 -6.05
CA THR A 358 -22.46 -25.63 -6.24
C THR A 358 -22.19 -24.89 -4.94
N VAL A 359 -22.54 -25.48 -3.80
CA VAL A 359 -22.38 -24.90 -2.46
C VAL A 359 -21.14 -25.48 -1.80
N ARG A 360 -20.35 -24.65 -1.15
CA ARG A 360 -19.20 -25.08 -0.37
C ARG A 360 -19.67 -25.65 0.96
N PHE A 361 -19.42 -26.91 1.21
CA PHE A 361 -19.65 -27.55 2.51
C PHE A 361 -18.36 -27.67 3.26
N ILE A 362 -18.29 -27.06 4.42
CA ILE A 362 -17.12 -27.08 5.30
C ILE A 362 -17.36 -28.07 6.41
N ALA A 363 -16.45 -29.02 6.61
CA ALA A 363 -16.52 -29.99 7.68
C ALA A 363 -16.54 -29.26 9.05
N PRO A 364 -17.11 -29.88 10.11
CA PRO A 364 -17.13 -29.30 11.45
C PRO A 364 -15.72 -28.99 11.97
N GLU A 365 -15.53 -27.87 12.65
CA GLU A 365 -14.22 -27.39 13.15
C GLU A 365 -13.51 -28.37 14.08
N GLN A 366 -14.28 -29.18 14.83
CA GLN A 366 -13.74 -30.13 15.80
C GLN A 366 -13.52 -31.55 15.23
N THR A 367 -13.60 -31.69 13.90
CA THR A 367 -13.45 -32.99 13.27
C THR A 367 -12.02 -33.50 13.39
N ALA A 368 -11.85 -34.72 13.89
CA ALA A 368 -10.55 -35.37 14.01
C ALA A 368 -9.91 -35.62 12.62
N VAL A 369 -8.59 -35.51 12.54
CA VAL A 369 -7.82 -35.61 11.28
C VAL A 369 -8.03 -36.94 10.55
N ASP A 370 -8.21 -38.02 11.28
CA ASP A 370 -8.47 -39.37 10.73
C ASP A 370 -9.85 -39.48 10.05
N ALA A 371 -10.77 -38.57 10.31
CA ALA A 371 -12.05 -38.47 9.58
C ALA A 371 -11.98 -37.66 8.28
N ALA A 372 -10.83 -37.14 7.90
CA ALA A 372 -10.67 -36.34 6.67
C ALA A 372 -11.05 -37.14 5.40
N ALA A 373 -10.74 -38.44 5.37
CA ALA A 373 -11.11 -39.31 4.26
C ALA A 373 -12.62 -39.42 4.09
N ASP A 374 -13.37 -39.57 5.19
CA ASP A 374 -14.84 -39.70 5.18
C ASP A 374 -15.48 -38.41 4.64
N TRP A 375 -14.98 -37.25 5.05
CA TRP A 375 -15.47 -35.95 4.59
C TRP A 375 -15.13 -35.70 3.11
N ALA A 376 -13.97 -36.11 2.66
CA ALA A 376 -13.60 -36.03 1.24
C ALA A 376 -14.46 -36.95 0.38
N GLU A 377 -14.75 -38.19 0.85
CA GLU A 377 -15.58 -39.16 0.13
C GLU A 377 -17.01 -38.66 -0.08
N VAL A 378 -17.57 -37.93 0.89
CA VAL A 378 -18.90 -37.35 0.76
C VAL A 378 -18.92 -36.03 -0.03
N GLY A 379 -17.76 -35.52 -0.42
CA GLY A 379 -17.62 -34.32 -1.28
C GLY A 379 -17.61 -33.00 -0.52
N ALA A 380 -17.20 -32.97 0.75
CA ALA A 380 -16.94 -31.71 1.46
C ALA A 380 -15.86 -30.90 0.73
N TRP A 381 -16.00 -29.56 0.71
CA TRP A 381 -15.08 -28.70 0.00
C TRP A 381 -13.82 -28.40 0.81
N GLY A 382 -13.95 -28.18 2.10
CA GLY A 382 -12.84 -27.69 2.88
C GLY A 382 -12.75 -28.24 4.31
N TRP A 383 -11.57 -28.11 4.86
CA TRP A 383 -11.18 -28.53 6.20
C TRP A 383 -10.72 -27.31 7.00
N PRO A 384 -11.51 -26.78 7.91
CA PRO A 384 -11.12 -25.67 8.78
C PRO A 384 -10.32 -26.19 9.96
N THR A 385 -9.16 -25.59 10.22
CA THR A 385 -8.39 -25.87 11.42
C THR A 385 -7.72 -24.64 11.97
N GLU A 386 -7.67 -24.51 13.29
CA GLU A 386 -7.05 -23.42 13.99
C GLU A 386 -5.55 -23.64 14.14
N VAL A 387 -4.77 -22.60 13.82
CA VAL A 387 -3.35 -22.51 14.10
C VAL A 387 -3.14 -21.37 15.07
N THR A 388 -2.55 -21.64 16.23
CA THR A 388 -2.15 -20.55 17.13
C THR A 388 -0.89 -19.86 16.61
N GLY A 389 -0.68 -18.59 16.98
CA GLY A 389 0.52 -17.83 16.63
C GLY A 389 1.83 -18.38 17.21
N HIS A 390 1.79 -19.49 17.93
CA HIS A 390 2.97 -20.17 18.48
C HIS A 390 3.53 -21.20 17.50
N ALA A 391 4.81 -21.09 17.14
CA ALA A 391 5.46 -21.94 16.13
C ALA A 391 5.32 -23.45 16.38
N HIS A 392 5.33 -23.91 17.65
CA HIS A 392 5.20 -25.32 17.99
C HIS A 392 3.80 -25.90 17.73
N ALA A 393 2.75 -25.08 17.81
CA ALA A 393 1.39 -25.52 17.51
C ALA A 393 1.17 -25.70 16.01
N VAL A 394 1.89 -24.94 15.17
CA VAL A 394 1.84 -25.06 13.71
C VAL A 394 2.25 -26.43 13.23
N GLU A 395 3.27 -27.07 13.82
CA GLU A 395 3.75 -28.40 13.41
C GLU A 395 2.69 -29.50 13.61
N ALA A 396 1.90 -29.44 14.67
CA ALA A 396 0.80 -30.37 14.89
C ALA A 396 -0.30 -30.18 13.83
N TRP A 397 -0.62 -28.91 13.54
CA TRP A 397 -1.59 -28.55 12.53
C TRP A 397 -1.18 -28.97 11.12
N LEU A 398 0.09 -28.75 10.73
CA LEU A 398 0.61 -29.09 9.39
C LEU A 398 0.37 -30.55 9.04
N ARG A 399 0.58 -31.47 10.00
CA ARG A 399 0.34 -32.90 9.74
C ARG A 399 -1.12 -33.21 9.42
N GLY A 400 -2.06 -32.56 10.12
CA GLY A 400 -3.48 -32.73 9.85
C GLY A 400 -3.90 -32.13 8.50
N ALA A 401 -3.39 -30.95 8.21
CA ALA A 401 -3.63 -30.24 6.96
C ALA A 401 -3.10 -31.00 5.73
N GLU A 402 -1.93 -31.67 5.84
CA GLU A 402 -1.38 -32.52 4.79
C GLU A 402 -2.26 -33.74 4.51
N ILE A 403 -2.79 -34.37 5.54
CA ILE A 403 -3.72 -35.50 5.41
C ILE A 403 -5.00 -35.04 4.72
N ALA A 404 -5.60 -33.93 5.16
CA ALA A 404 -6.81 -33.39 4.55
C ALA A 404 -6.60 -33.02 3.06
N ALA A 405 -5.50 -32.35 2.74
CA ALA A 405 -5.13 -32.02 1.36
C ALA A 405 -4.87 -33.27 0.52
N GLY A 406 -4.25 -34.29 1.11
CA GLY A 406 -4.02 -35.60 0.44
C GLY A 406 -5.30 -36.31 0.04
N HIS A 407 -6.42 -36.02 0.72
CA HIS A 407 -7.76 -36.47 0.36
C HIS A 407 -8.52 -35.51 -0.57
N GLY A 408 -7.90 -34.39 -1.00
CA GLY A 408 -8.50 -33.43 -1.93
C GLY A 408 -9.36 -32.35 -1.26
N LEU A 409 -9.32 -32.23 0.07
CA LEU A 409 -10.00 -31.15 0.77
C LEU A 409 -9.18 -29.84 0.68
N ALA A 410 -9.86 -28.73 0.44
CA ALA A 410 -9.23 -27.42 0.47
C ALA A 410 -8.86 -27.04 1.92
N VAL A 411 -7.61 -26.66 2.14
CA VAL A 411 -7.12 -26.30 3.47
C VAL A 411 -7.25 -24.79 3.67
N VAL A 412 -8.05 -24.40 4.66
CA VAL A 412 -8.19 -23.01 5.11
C VAL A 412 -7.55 -22.92 6.50
N ALA A 413 -6.43 -22.20 6.61
CA ALA A 413 -5.81 -21.96 7.89
C ALA A 413 -6.49 -20.80 8.65
N ARG A 414 -6.57 -20.92 9.98
CA ARG A 414 -7.05 -19.89 10.89
C ARG A 414 -5.94 -19.56 11.90
N LEU A 415 -5.24 -18.44 11.67
CA LEU A 415 -4.16 -17.98 12.54
C LEU A 415 -4.72 -17.15 13.69
N ALA A 416 -4.78 -17.71 14.89
CA ALA A 416 -5.17 -16.99 16.09
C ALA A 416 -3.99 -16.18 16.63
N VAL A 417 -4.18 -14.89 16.86
CA VAL A 417 -3.17 -13.93 17.35
C VAL A 417 -3.63 -13.28 18.66
N GLY A 418 -2.67 -12.86 19.51
CA GLY A 418 -2.97 -12.22 20.79
C GLY A 418 -3.05 -13.18 21.98
N GLN A 419 -2.39 -14.35 21.87
CA GLN A 419 -2.29 -15.34 22.98
C GLN A 419 -0.99 -15.19 23.79
N GLY A 420 -0.28 -14.06 23.63
CA GLY A 420 1.02 -13.82 24.29
C GLY A 420 2.22 -14.32 23.48
N GLU A 421 2.00 -14.68 22.20
CA GLU A 421 3.08 -15.02 21.27
C GLU A 421 3.97 -13.81 20.96
N SER A 422 5.26 -14.05 20.78
CA SER A 422 6.20 -13.01 20.37
C SER A 422 6.12 -12.72 18.86
N ALA A 423 6.68 -11.58 18.43
CA ALA A 423 6.85 -11.26 17.01
C ALA A 423 7.64 -12.34 16.24
N SER A 424 8.59 -13.00 16.90
CA SER A 424 9.35 -14.10 16.32
C SER A 424 8.48 -15.36 16.17
N ASP A 425 7.60 -15.66 17.13
CA ASP A 425 6.68 -16.78 17.01
C ASP A 425 5.70 -16.58 15.85
N ARG A 426 5.10 -15.38 15.71
CA ARG A 426 4.21 -15.05 14.59
C ARG A 426 4.93 -15.14 13.25
N ALA A 427 6.15 -14.61 13.15
CA ALA A 427 6.96 -14.71 11.95
C ALA A 427 7.23 -16.17 11.58
N ALA A 428 7.66 -16.99 12.52
CA ALA A 428 7.91 -18.42 12.32
C ALA A 428 6.63 -19.15 11.88
N ALA A 429 5.48 -18.87 12.50
CA ALA A 429 4.19 -19.45 12.12
C ALA A 429 3.81 -19.11 10.67
N LEU A 430 3.93 -17.84 10.27
CA LEU A 430 3.66 -17.39 8.89
C LEU A 430 4.58 -18.05 7.87
N LEU A 431 5.87 -18.22 8.20
CA LEU A 431 6.80 -18.90 7.30
C LEU A 431 6.48 -20.38 7.15
N ARG A 432 6.09 -21.07 8.21
CA ARG A 432 5.65 -22.46 8.13
C ARG A 432 4.41 -22.62 7.25
N LEU A 433 3.45 -21.70 7.35
CA LEU A 433 2.28 -21.67 6.48
C LEU A 433 2.69 -21.41 5.02
N ARG A 434 3.68 -20.56 4.76
CA ARG A 434 4.23 -20.34 3.41
C ARG A 434 4.90 -21.58 2.85
N GLU A 435 5.72 -22.28 3.63
CA GLU A 435 6.35 -23.54 3.24
C GLU A 435 5.29 -24.61 2.92
N PHE A 436 4.24 -24.69 3.73
CA PHE A 436 3.10 -25.57 3.47
C PHE A 436 2.38 -25.18 2.16
N HIS A 437 2.07 -23.89 1.96
CA HIS A 437 1.43 -23.41 0.74
C HIS A 437 2.24 -23.77 -0.51
N ASN A 438 3.56 -23.57 -0.48
CA ASN A 438 4.44 -23.87 -1.62
C ASN A 438 4.51 -25.36 -1.95
N ARG A 439 4.28 -26.24 -0.98
CA ARG A 439 4.38 -27.70 -1.15
C ARG A 439 3.04 -28.36 -1.43
N VAL A 440 2.00 -27.93 -0.77
CA VAL A 440 0.69 -28.61 -0.73
C VAL A 440 -0.43 -27.72 -1.31
N GLY A 441 -0.40 -26.44 -1.00
CA GLY A 441 -1.45 -25.49 -1.32
C GLY A 441 -2.27 -25.11 -0.10
N LEU A 442 -2.45 -23.79 0.11
CA LEU A 442 -3.33 -23.20 1.12
C LEU A 442 -4.40 -22.40 0.38
N ALA A 443 -5.66 -22.76 0.56
CA ALA A 443 -6.77 -22.14 -0.17
C ALA A 443 -7.06 -20.71 0.33
N ALA A 444 -6.90 -20.48 1.65
CA ALA A 444 -7.03 -19.18 2.26
C ALA A 444 -6.40 -19.16 3.65
N LEU A 445 -6.07 -17.95 4.15
CA LEU A 445 -5.64 -17.71 5.52
C LEU A 445 -6.57 -16.70 6.18
N ARG A 446 -7.16 -17.06 7.31
CA ARG A 446 -7.89 -16.19 8.22
C ARG A 446 -6.96 -15.75 9.33
N VAL A 447 -6.90 -14.47 9.64
CA VAL A 447 -6.23 -13.95 10.82
C VAL A 447 -7.30 -13.52 11.80
N GLU A 448 -7.32 -14.07 12.99
CA GLU A 448 -8.38 -13.85 13.96
C GLU A 448 -7.80 -13.54 15.33
N ALA A 449 -8.45 -12.65 16.08
CA ALA A 449 -8.10 -12.40 17.48
C ALA A 449 -8.45 -13.61 18.33
N ALA A 450 -7.50 -14.10 19.12
CA ALA A 450 -7.74 -15.24 19.99
C ALA A 450 -8.63 -14.87 21.17
N GLU A 451 -9.55 -15.73 21.53
CA GLU A 451 -10.27 -15.62 22.81
C GLU A 451 -9.31 -15.91 23.96
N ALA A 452 -9.15 -14.96 24.87
CA ALA A 452 -8.30 -15.16 26.05
C ALA A 452 -8.95 -16.14 27.06
N PRO A 453 -8.31 -17.29 27.38
CA PRO A 453 -8.88 -18.25 28.30
C PRO A 453 -9.16 -17.63 29.66
N GLY A 454 -10.41 -17.68 30.11
CA GLY A 454 -10.83 -17.28 31.47
C GLY A 454 -11.08 -15.78 31.67
N LYS A 455 -11.07 -14.96 30.63
CA LYS A 455 -11.52 -13.56 30.71
C LYS A 455 -12.97 -13.43 30.22
N PRO A 456 -13.73 -12.41 30.67
CA PRO A 456 -15.06 -12.15 30.15
C PRO A 456 -15.00 -11.85 28.64
N ALA A 457 -16.00 -12.29 27.89
CA ALA A 457 -16.14 -11.96 26.47
C ALA A 457 -16.00 -10.45 26.25
N GLY A 458 -15.06 -10.02 25.44
CA GLY A 458 -14.74 -8.60 25.17
C GLY A 458 -13.54 -8.02 25.92
N SER A 459 -12.84 -8.77 26.79
CA SER A 459 -11.55 -8.35 27.35
C SER A 459 -10.41 -8.81 26.43
N GLN A 460 -10.11 -8.01 25.40
CA GLN A 460 -9.04 -8.31 24.46
C GLN A 460 -7.71 -7.73 24.97
N ASP A 461 -6.66 -8.56 25.04
CA ASP A 461 -5.28 -8.09 25.14
C ASP A 461 -4.76 -7.64 23.74
N ASN A 462 -5.52 -7.92 22.69
CA ASN A 462 -5.21 -7.60 21.30
C ASN A 462 -6.01 -6.35 20.87
N THR A 463 -5.32 -5.31 20.43
CA THR A 463 -5.98 -4.10 19.94
C THR A 463 -6.38 -4.27 18.46
N ALA A 464 -7.29 -3.41 17.98
CA ALA A 464 -7.60 -3.32 16.55
C ALA A 464 -6.32 -3.12 15.69
N THR A 465 -5.37 -2.35 16.20
CA THR A 465 -4.08 -2.11 15.53
C THR A 465 -3.25 -3.39 15.43
N ASP A 466 -3.23 -4.22 16.48
CA ASP A 466 -2.48 -5.49 16.47
C ASP A 466 -3.08 -6.49 15.47
N HIS A 467 -4.40 -6.56 15.39
CA HIS A 467 -5.10 -7.38 14.40
C HIS A 467 -4.78 -6.94 12.97
N LEU A 468 -4.92 -5.64 12.66
CA LEU A 468 -4.64 -5.09 11.34
C LEU A 468 -3.15 -5.27 10.95
N ARG A 469 -2.24 -5.15 11.92
CA ARG A 469 -0.82 -5.46 11.73
C ARG A 469 -0.59 -6.92 11.35
N ALA A 470 -1.26 -7.84 12.02
CA ALA A 470 -1.15 -9.27 11.75
C ALA A 470 -1.70 -9.62 10.35
N VAL A 471 -2.79 -9.00 9.91
CA VAL A 471 -3.33 -9.13 8.54
C VAL A 471 -2.31 -8.65 7.50
N ALA A 472 -1.71 -7.47 7.70
CA ALA A 472 -0.70 -6.92 6.79
C ALA A 472 0.54 -7.84 6.72
N LEU A 473 1.06 -8.31 7.85
CA LEU A 473 2.19 -9.24 7.90
C LEU A 473 1.88 -10.58 7.22
N ALA A 474 0.66 -11.09 7.38
CA ALA A 474 0.22 -12.28 6.67
C ALA A 474 0.24 -12.09 5.14
N THR A 475 -0.21 -10.92 4.65
CA THR A 475 -0.15 -10.57 3.23
C THR A 475 1.29 -10.50 2.71
N LEU A 476 2.21 -9.90 3.47
CA LEU A 476 3.63 -9.84 3.12
C LEU A 476 4.30 -11.23 3.12
N ALA A 477 3.90 -12.09 4.05
CA ALA A 477 4.47 -13.43 4.18
C ALA A 477 3.97 -14.41 3.11
N LEU A 478 2.68 -14.28 2.72
CA LEU A 478 1.98 -15.20 1.82
C LEU A 478 1.28 -14.41 0.69
N PRO A 479 2.04 -13.76 -0.20
CA PRO A 479 1.48 -12.86 -1.22
C PRO A 479 0.50 -13.55 -2.18
N SER A 480 0.65 -14.84 -2.45
CA SER A 480 -0.22 -15.63 -3.34
C SER A 480 -1.47 -16.20 -2.64
N VAL A 481 -1.50 -16.25 -1.29
CA VAL A 481 -2.63 -16.80 -0.53
C VAL A 481 -3.68 -15.72 -0.27
N PRO A 482 -4.97 -15.97 -0.51
CA PRO A 482 -6.04 -15.06 -0.08
C PRO A 482 -6.06 -14.88 1.44
N ILE A 483 -5.83 -13.64 1.90
CA ILE A 483 -6.03 -13.29 3.30
C ILE A 483 -7.48 -12.85 3.48
N VAL A 484 -8.17 -13.49 4.42
CA VAL A 484 -9.62 -13.30 4.64
C VAL A 484 -9.85 -12.35 5.81
N ALA A 485 -10.73 -11.39 5.62
CA ALA A 485 -11.05 -10.36 6.62
C ALA A 485 -11.90 -10.85 7.80
N SER A 486 -12.49 -12.05 7.72
CA SER A 486 -13.20 -12.76 8.82
C SER A 486 -14.30 -11.95 9.54
N PRO A 487 -15.35 -11.47 8.84
CA PRO A 487 -16.39 -10.65 9.46
C PRO A 487 -17.18 -11.38 10.56
N GLU A 488 -17.19 -12.69 10.56
CA GLU A 488 -17.90 -13.51 11.55
C GLU A 488 -17.24 -13.51 12.94
N SER A 489 -15.92 -13.45 12.98
CA SER A 489 -15.14 -13.44 14.23
C SER A 489 -14.78 -12.03 14.67
N GLU A 490 -14.48 -11.13 13.71
CA GLU A 490 -13.96 -9.79 13.97
C GLU A 490 -15.03 -8.69 13.84
N GLY A 491 -16.19 -9.02 13.27
CA GLY A 491 -17.25 -8.07 12.97
C GLY A 491 -17.03 -7.28 11.67
N LEU A 492 -18.12 -6.75 11.12
CA LEU A 492 -18.14 -6.10 9.81
C LEU A 492 -17.21 -4.89 9.71
N GLY A 493 -17.09 -4.08 10.76
CA GLY A 493 -16.21 -2.88 10.75
C GLY A 493 -14.72 -3.24 10.71
N MET A 494 -14.31 -4.29 11.44
CA MET A 494 -12.93 -4.76 11.38
C MET A 494 -12.63 -5.44 10.07
N ALA A 495 -13.56 -6.21 9.53
CA ALA A 495 -13.41 -6.81 8.21
C ALA A 495 -13.24 -5.74 7.11
N GLN A 496 -14.01 -4.64 7.16
CA GLN A 496 -13.82 -3.50 6.27
C GLN A 496 -12.42 -2.89 6.41
N ALA A 497 -11.94 -2.66 7.64
CA ALA A 497 -10.62 -2.10 7.89
C ALA A 497 -9.50 -3.03 7.40
N SER A 498 -9.69 -4.36 7.51
CA SER A 498 -8.73 -5.37 7.05
C SER A 498 -8.50 -5.36 5.53
N LEU A 499 -9.47 -4.92 4.75
CA LEU A 499 -9.31 -4.74 3.30
C LEU A 499 -8.23 -3.70 2.98
N ASN A 500 -8.15 -2.63 3.77
CA ASN A 500 -7.17 -1.56 3.57
C ASN A 500 -5.74 -1.92 4.03
N VAL A 501 -5.56 -3.09 4.63
CA VAL A 501 -4.25 -3.60 5.07
C VAL A 501 -3.87 -4.92 4.40
N GLY A 502 -4.46 -5.21 3.23
CA GLY A 502 -4.04 -6.30 2.37
C GLY A 502 -4.96 -7.52 2.31
N ALA A 503 -6.03 -7.59 3.12
CA ALA A 503 -7.04 -8.64 2.93
C ALA A 503 -7.69 -8.47 1.53
N ARG A 504 -7.92 -9.59 0.85
CA ARG A 504 -8.49 -9.60 -0.52
C ARG A 504 -9.73 -10.45 -0.66
N ASP A 505 -10.18 -11.08 0.41
CA ASP A 505 -11.44 -11.80 0.53
C ASP A 505 -12.15 -11.28 1.79
N PHE A 506 -13.36 -10.76 1.64
CA PHE A 506 -14.14 -10.27 2.80
C PHE A 506 -14.54 -11.42 3.71
N GLY A 507 -14.67 -12.61 3.14
CA GLY A 507 -15.01 -13.83 3.86
C GLY A 507 -16.48 -14.18 3.77
N VAL A 508 -16.94 -14.93 4.78
CA VAL A 508 -18.32 -15.41 4.89
C VAL A 508 -19.05 -14.61 5.95
N VAL A 509 -20.21 -14.10 5.62
CA VAL A 509 -21.11 -13.49 6.57
C VAL A 509 -22.21 -14.49 6.90
N MET A 510 -22.28 -14.88 8.18
CA MET A 510 -23.25 -15.86 8.64
C MET A 510 -24.63 -15.23 8.81
N CYS A 511 -25.63 -15.84 8.25
CA CYS A 511 -27.03 -15.38 8.29
C CYS A 511 -27.88 -16.28 9.18
N ASP A 512 -28.88 -15.71 9.83
CA ASP A 512 -29.72 -16.39 10.84
C ASP A 512 -30.84 -17.29 10.25
N GLY A 513 -30.79 -17.59 8.97
CA GLY A 513 -31.76 -18.48 8.31
C GLY A 513 -33.11 -17.84 7.96
N GLU A 514 -33.39 -16.61 8.35
CA GLU A 514 -34.57 -15.86 7.93
C GLU A 514 -34.32 -15.13 6.60
N THR A 515 -35.13 -15.35 5.59
CA THR A 515 -34.94 -14.89 4.20
C THR A 515 -34.81 -13.38 4.07
N ASP A 516 -35.51 -12.60 4.87
CA ASP A 516 -35.50 -11.12 4.78
C ASP A 516 -34.15 -10.51 5.25
N THR A 517 -33.35 -11.24 6.03
CA THR A 517 -32.03 -10.77 6.50
C THR A 517 -30.93 -10.92 5.46
N TRP A 518 -31.07 -11.83 4.50
CA TRP A 518 -30.05 -12.16 3.51
C TRP A 518 -29.77 -11.04 2.51
N GLU A 519 -30.83 -10.44 1.96
CA GLU A 519 -30.69 -9.31 1.02
C GLU A 519 -30.11 -8.08 1.74
N ALA A 520 -30.60 -7.79 2.95
CA ALA A 520 -30.07 -6.69 3.75
C ALA A 520 -28.59 -6.90 4.11
N THR A 521 -28.21 -8.12 4.48
CA THR A 521 -26.82 -8.49 4.81
C THR A 521 -25.92 -8.39 3.57
N SER A 522 -26.39 -8.87 2.41
CA SER A 522 -25.66 -8.73 1.14
C SER A 522 -25.42 -7.27 0.78
N ALA A 523 -26.47 -6.44 0.84
CA ALA A 523 -26.36 -5.01 0.55
C ALA A 523 -25.40 -4.28 1.51
N GLU A 524 -25.40 -4.65 2.78
CA GLU A 524 -24.48 -4.11 3.77
C GLU A 524 -23.02 -4.49 3.48
N CYS A 525 -22.76 -5.76 3.14
CA CYS A 525 -21.42 -6.20 2.73
C CYS A 525 -20.94 -5.46 1.50
N GLU A 526 -21.76 -5.34 0.48
CA GLU A 526 -21.44 -4.61 -0.74
C GLU A 526 -21.15 -3.14 -0.45
N ARG A 527 -21.95 -2.50 0.42
CA ARG A 527 -21.72 -1.12 0.84
C ARG A 527 -20.36 -0.97 1.54
N LEU A 528 -20.06 -1.81 2.52
CA LEU A 528 -18.80 -1.76 3.28
C LEU A 528 -17.58 -1.98 2.39
N ILE A 529 -17.65 -2.90 1.43
CA ILE A 529 -16.57 -3.15 0.48
C ILE A 529 -16.37 -1.93 -0.43
N ARG A 530 -17.46 -1.30 -0.92
CA ARG A 530 -17.38 -0.06 -1.73
C ARG A 530 -16.84 1.11 -0.91
N ASP A 531 -17.26 1.27 0.33
CA ASP A 531 -16.79 2.33 1.24
C ASP A 531 -15.28 2.16 1.57
N ALA A 532 -14.75 0.94 1.50
CA ALA A 532 -13.32 0.67 1.61
C ALA A 532 -12.55 0.93 0.29
N GLY A 533 -13.25 1.28 -0.81
CA GLY A 533 -12.63 1.60 -2.10
C GLY A 533 -12.52 0.42 -3.07
N PHE A 534 -13.23 -0.69 -2.82
CA PHE A 534 -13.16 -1.90 -3.64
C PHE A 534 -14.47 -2.21 -4.36
N GLN A 535 -14.39 -3.10 -5.35
CA GLN A 535 -15.55 -3.60 -6.07
C GLN A 535 -16.06 -4.91 -5.41
N PRO A 536 -17.27 -4.94 -4.85
CA PRO A 536 -17.81 -6.15 -4.25
C PRO A 536 -18.16 -7.19 -5.32
N ARG A 537 -17.72 -8.43 -5.11
CA ARG A 537 -18.07 -9.58 -5.92
C ARG A 537 -18.68 -10.65 -5.02
N ARG A 538 -20.00 -10.80 -5.10
CA ARG A 538 -20.68 -11.88 -4.41
C ARG A 538 -20.39 -13.20 -5.12
N ILE A 539 -19.89 -14.17 -4.39
CA ILE A 539 -19.73 -15.53 -4.89
C ILE A 539 -21.00 -16.30 -4.62
N ASP A 540 -21.80 -16.42 -5.65
CA ASP A 540 -22.98 -17.31 -5.66
C ASP A 540 -22.49 -18.73 -6.00
N GLY A 541 -23.03 -19.73 -5.31
CA GLY A 541 -22.66 -21.11 -5.57
C GLY A 541 -22.80 -21.48 -7.05
N GLY A 542 -21.70 -21.83 -7.73
CA GLY A 542 -21.79 -22.39 -9.08
C GLY A 542 -20.61 -22.22 -10.04
N ALA A 543 -19.79 -21.19 -9.95
CA ALA A 543 -18.90 -20.91 -11.08
C ALA A 543 -17.40 -21.18 -10.85
N ASP A 544 -16.86 -21.05 -9.64
CA ASP A 544 -15.40 -21.19 -9.42
C ASP A 544 -15.04 -21.89 -8.10
N LEU A 545 -15.32 -23.18 -8.02
CA LEU A 545 -14.85 -24.02 -6.89
C LEU A 545 -13.40 -24.51 -7.05
N ARG A 546 -12.68 -24.03 -8.08
CA ARG A 546 -11.32 -24.47 -8.39
C ARG A 546 -10.38 -23.27 -8.58
N CYS A 547 -10.04 -22.61 -7.51
CA CYS A 547 -8.84 -21.76 -7.40
C CYS A 547 -8.21 -22.00 -6.06
#